data_3e4e57c1db74f8e2e27fbd5ef975c3b3
#
_entry.id   3e4e57c1db74f8e2e27fbd5ef975c3b3
#
_cell.length_a   1.000
_cell.length_b   1.000
_cell.length_c   1.000
_cell.angle_alpha   90.00
_cell.angle_beta   90.00
_cell.angle_gamma   90.00
#
_symmetry.space_group_name_H-M   'P 1'
#
loop_
_entity.id
_entity.type
_entity.pdbx_description
1 polymer ?
#
loop_
_entity_poly.entity_id
_entity_poly.type
_entity_poly.pdbx_seq_one_letter_code
_entity_poly.pdbx_strand_id
1 'polypeptide(L)'
;MNLLSILRIALNALRVNKLRSTLTMLGIIIGVGAVIIMIAIGNGAQARVEEQIKSLGANLMIILPGATLSGGARGAAGSQQTLTEDDANAIAREVPEVQVAAPSQRSSGQVVAGNTNWSTTLQGVTNDYFEAREWPLAAGRLFEPPEMQTAGKVAIIGHTTARQLFGDAYDAESILGQTIRVRQVPAVIVGVLDKKGQSMMGQDQDDVVFLPLATLRNRIAGQTQGKLRRVGLISVKTREGQSMSEAEEKIRVLLRQRHRVQPGADDSFTVRNLTEILQAQEASSKILTILLAAVASVSLEVGGIGIMNIMLVSVTERTREIGVRKALGATRGNILFQFLIEDRKSVV
;
A
#
# COMPACT_ATOMS: atom_id res chain seq x y z
N MET A 1 -55.30 -5.21 4.04
CA MET A 1 -54.99 -4.17 3.03
C MET A 1 -53.84 -4.70 2.17
N ASN A 2 -54.03 -4.81 0.86
CA ASN A 2 -53.01 -5.36 -0.03
C ASN A 2 -51.83 -4.37 -0.19
N LEU A 3 -50.60 -4.85 -0.15
CA LEU A 3 -49.38 -4.06 -0.30
C LEU A 3 -49.43 -3.13 -1.52
N LEU A 4 -50.04 -3.60 -2.61
CA LEU A 4 -50.27 -2.84 -3.85
C LEU A 4 -51.18 -1.60 -3.70
N SER A 5 -52.23 -1.69 -2.83
CA SER A 5 -53.11 -0.54 -2.59
C SER A 5 -52.39 0.55 -1.75
N ILE A 6 -51.52 0.10 -0.82
CA ILE A 6 -50.69 1.02 -0.01
C ILE A 6 -49.68 1.75 -0.90
N LEU A 7 -49.02 1.03 -1.80
CA LEU A 7 -48.05 1.61 -2.76
C LEU A 7 -48.73 2.63 -3.70
N ARG A 8 -49.93 2.35 -4.16
CA ARG A 8 -50.69 3.25 -5.04
C ARG A 8 -51.11 4.53 -4.35
N ILE A 9 -51.53 4.45 -3.07
CA ILE A 9 -51.86 5.62 -2.26
C ILE A 9 -50.63 6.48 -1.99
N ALA A 10 -49.49 5.87 -1.65
CA ALA A 10 -48.23 6.55 -1.44
C ALA A 10 -47.75 7.27 -2.71
N LEU A 11 -47.80 6.62 -3.88
CA LEU A 11 -47.45 7.23 -5.16
C LEU A 11 -48.36 8.40 -5.54
N ASN A 12 -49.67 8.34 -5.20
CA ASN A 12 -50.60 9.46 -5.42
C ASN A 12 -50.33 10.64 -4.49
N ALA A 13 -49.98 10.39 -3.22
CA ALA A 13 -49.60 11.46 -2.28
C ALA A 13 -48.33 12.23 -2.75
N LEU A 14 -47.36 11.51 -3.30
CA LEU A 14 -46.16 12.11 -3.89
C LEU A 14 -46.47 12.98 -5.14
N ARG A 15 -47.50 12.63 -5.90
CA ARG A 15 -47.93 13.36 -7.09
C ARG A 15 -48.66 14.67 -6.81
N VAL A 16 -49.29 14.79 -5.65
CA VAL A 16 -50.08 15.98 -5.26
C VAL A 16 -49.20 17.17 -4.95
N ASN A 17 -47.98 16.94 -4.35
CA ASN A 17 -47.01 18.00 -4.00
C ASN A 17 -45.63 17.72 -4.60
N LYS A 18 -45.51 17.68 -5.92
CA LYS A 18 -44.33 17.27 -6.68
C LYS A 18 -43.04 17.97 -6.24
N LEU A 19 -43.07 19.31 -6.08
CA LEU A 19 -41.90 20.10 -5.70
C LEU A 19 -41.39 19.71 -4.30
N ARG A 20 -42.29 19.51 -3.35
CA ARG A 20 -41.96 19.15 -1.96
C ARG A 20 -41.35 17.75 -1.91
N SER A 21 -42.02 16.77 -2.55
CA SER A 21 -41.56 15.39 -2.60
C SER A 21 -40.22 15.25 -3.29
N THR A 22 -40.00 16.00 -4.38
CA THR A 22 -38.70 15.99 -5.08
C THR A 22 -37.57 16.58 -4.22
N LEU A 23 -37.85 17.67 -3.49
CA LEU A 23 -36.84 18.33 -2.64
C LEU A 23 -36.43 17.44 -1.45
N THR A 24 -37.40 16.77 -0.82
CA THR A 24 -37.11 15.84 0.29
C THR A 24 -36.38 14.60 -0.19
N MET A 25 -36.84 13.97 -1.29
CA MET A 25 -36.12 12.83 -1.88
C MET A 25 -34.70 13.19 -2.26
N LEU A 26 -34.48 14.36 -2.86
CA LEU A 26 -33.16 14.83 -3.24
C LEU A 26 -32.23 14.96 -2.02
N GLY A 27 -32.74 15.56 -0.92
CA GLY A 27 -31.97 15.68 0.32
C GLY A 27 -31.55 14.34 0.91
N ILE A 28 -32.48 13.36 0.94
CA ILE A 28 -32.18 12.02 1.44
C ILE A 28 -31.22 11.28 0.51
N ILE A 29 -31.45 11.33 -0.80
CA ILE A 29 -30.59 10.67 -1.80
C ILE A 29 -29.16 11.22 -1.72
N ILE A 30 -29.02 12.53 -1.63
CA ILE A 30 -27.69 13.16 -1.49
C ILE A 30 -27.03 12.75 -0.16
N GLY A 31 -27.77 12.81 0.95
CA GLY A 31 -27.24 12.46 2.27
C GLY A 31 -26.81 11.00 2.36
N VAL A 32 -27.68 10.07 1.98
CA VAL A 32 -27.40 8.62 2.01
C VAL A 32 -26.33 8.26 0.96
N GLY A 33 -26.41 8.83 -0.24
CA GLY A 33 -25.43 8.63 -1.29
C GLY A 33 -24.03 9.09 -0.87
N ALA A 34 -23.91 10.23 -0.23
CA ALA A 34 -22.65 10.72 0.32
C ALA A 34 -22.05 9.75 1.36
N VAL A 35 -22.87 9.19 2.27
CA VAL A 35 -22.43 8.20 3.26
C VAL A 35 -21.94 6.92 2.58
N ILE A 36 -22.66 6.40 1.60
CA ILE A 36 -22.28 5.18 0.88
C ILE A 36 -20.96 5.36 0.13
N ILE A 37 -20.83 6.47 -0.60
CA ILE A 37 -19.61 6.80 -1.34
C ILE A 37 -18.42 6.92 -0.38
N MET A 38 -18.60 7.55 0.76
CA MET A 38 -17.57 7.72 1.78
C MET A 38 -17.10 6.38 2.36
N ILE A 39 -18.03 5.49 2.72
CA ILE A 39 -17.69 4.15 3.23
C ILE A 39 -16.93 3.37 2.14
N ALA A 40 -17.37 3.45 0.90
CA ALA A 40 -16.70 2.80 -0.22
C ALA A 40 -15.27 3.32 -0.43
N ILE A 41 -15.06 4.64 -0.36
CA ILE A 41 -13.72 5.26 -0.47
C ILE A 41 -12.85 4.83 0.72
N GLY A 42 -13.38 4.87 1.94
CA GLY A 42 -12.66 4.47 3.15
C GLY A 42 -12.19 3.01 3.09
N ASN A 43 -13.09 2.09 2.77
CA ASN A 43 -12.77 0.67 2.63
C ASN A 43 -11.79 0.41 1.47
N GLY A 44 -11.95 1.11 0.35
CA GLY A 44 -11.03 1.03 -0.78
C GLY A 44 -9.62 1.52 -0.46
N ALA A 45 -9.50 2.59 0.33
CA ALA A 45 -8.21 3.09 0.79
C ALA A 45 -7.54 2.10 1.75
N GLN A 46 -8.30 1.54 2.69
CA GLN A 46 -7.79 0.55 3.63
C GLN A 46 -7.31 -0.73 2.93
N ALA A 47 -8.09 -1.26 1.99
CA ALA A 47 -7.70 -2.43 1.21
C ALA A 47 -6.40 -2.22 0.42
N ARG A 48 -6.20 -1.02 -0.15
CA ARG A 48 -4.95 -0.67 -0.84
C ARG A 48 -3.75 -0.62 0.11
N VAL A 49 -3.92 -0.07 1.31
CA VAL A 49 -2.86 -0.04 2.33
C VAL A 49 -2.49 -1.46 2.75
N GLU A 50 -3.48 -2.33 3.01
CA GLU A 50 -3.24 -3.73 3.36
C GLU A 50 -2.51 -4.49 2.23
N GLU A 51 -2.89 -4.26 0.98
CA GLU A 51 -2.20 -4.85 -0.18
C GLU A 51 -0.75 -4.37 -0.28
N GLN A 52 -0.50 -3.09 -0.03
CA GLN A 52 0.84 -2.51 0.01
C GLN A 52 1.69 -3.10 1.13
N ILE A 53 1.12 -3.29 2.34
CA ILE A 53 1.82 -3.94 3.46
C ILE A 53 2.23 -5.36 3.05
N LYS A 54 1.31 -6.14 2.49
CA LYS A 54 1.60 -7.50 2.02
C LYS A 54 2.68 -7.51 0.92
N SER A 55 2.64 -6.54 0.01
CA SER A 55 3.61 -6.47 -1.10
C SER A 55 5.03 -6.09 -0.66
N LEU A 56 5.20 -5.40 0.45
CA LEU A 56 6.52 -4.98 0.95
C LEU A 56 7.20 -6.06 1.80
N GLY A 57 6.44 -6.98 2.39
CA GLY A 57 6.87 -7.90 3.44
C GLY A 57 6.62 -7.31 4.84
N ALA A 58 6.13 -8.14 5.75
CA ALA A 58 5.90 -7.73 7.12
C ALA A 58 7.24 -7.46 7.84
N ASN A 59 7.25 -6.49 8.74
CA ASN A 59 8.39 -6.18 9.62
C ASN A 59 9.70 -5.87 8.87
N LEU A 60 9.59 -5.14 7.74
CA LEU A 60 10.73 -4.75 6.92
C LEU A 60 11.26 -3.37 7.27
N MET A 61 12.55 -3.29 7.53
CA MET A 61 13.33 -2.05 7.59
C MET A 61 14.28 -1.96 6.40
N ILE A 62 14.52 -0.75 5.91
CA ILE A 62 15.49 -0.47 4.84
C ILE A 62 16.55 0.47 5.40
N ILE A 63 17.79 0.06 5.30
CA ILE A 63 18.96 0.89 5.66
C ILE A 63 19.56 1.41 4.37
N LEU A 64 19.57 2.73 4.24
CA LEU A 64 20.14 3.44 3.10
C LEU A 64 21.45 4.11 3.50
N PRO A 65 22.42 4.23 2.59
CA PRO A 65 23.60 5.04 2.83
C PRO A 65 23.20 6.50 3.11
N GLY A 66 24.02 7.17 3.89
CA GLY A 66 23.80 8.58 4.24
C GLY A 66 23.93 9.54 3.06
N ALA A 67 23.70 10.81 3.33
CA ALA A 67 23.90 11.89 2.37
C ALA A 67 25.34 12.41 2.43
N THR A 68 25.88 12.82 1.29
CA THR A 68 27.16 13.57 1.26
C THR A 68 26.95 14.95 1.86
N LEU A 69 27.84 15.35 2.77
CA LEU A 69 27.98 16.73 3.22
C LEU A 69 29.14 17.36 2.38
N SER A 70 28.79 18.18 1.41
CA SER A 70 29.76 18.91 0.61
C SER A 70 29.52 20.42 0.72
N GLY A 71 30.42 21.15 1.31
CA GLY A 71 30.36 22.62 1.39
C GLY A 71 29.14 23.16 2.15
N GLY A 72 28.64 22.44 3.16
CA GLY A 72 27.46 22.86 3.93
C GLY A 72 26.12 22.51 3.31
N ALA A 73 26.09 21.95 2.10
CA ALA A 73 24.87 21.44 1.47
C ALA A 73 24.74 19.92 1.71
N ARG A 74 23.57 19.49 2.18
CA ARG A 74 23.23 18.06 2.36
C ARG A 74 22.78 17.49 1.02
N GLY A 75 23.52 16.53 0.47
CA GLY A 75 23.15 15.79 -0.73
C GLY A 75 21.93 14.88 -0.49
N ALA A 76 21.44 14.24 -1.55
CA ALA A 76 20.37 13.26 -1.42
C ALA A 76 20.83 12.05 -0.59
N ALA A 77 19.91 11.45 0.19
CA ALA A 77 20.15 10.19 0.89
C ALA A 77 20.58 9.12 -0.12
N GLY A 78 21.64 8.36 0.19
CA GLY A 78 22.20 7.37 -0.72
C GLY A 78 23.35 7.86 -1.61
N SER A 79 23.73 9.14 -1.54
CA SER A 79 24.83 9.69 -2.33
C SER A 79 26.22 9.23 -1.88
N GLN A 80 26.36 8.82 -0.63
CA GLN A 80 27.60 8.24 -0.09
C GLN A 80 27.42 6.72 0.08
N GLN A 81 28.21 5.92 -0.61
CA GLN A 81 28.21 4.47 -0.41
C GLN A 81 29.02 4.12 0.85
N THR A 82 28.41 4.27 2.02
CA THR A 82 29.02 3.99 3.33
C THR A 82 28.77 2.58 3.83
N LEU A 83 27.65 1.96 3.41
CA LEU A 83 27.25 0.63 3.83
C LEU A 83 28.07 -0.45 3.13
N THR A 84 28.35 -1.52 3.86
CA THR A 84 29.11 -2.68 3.39
C THR A 84 28.33 -3.99 3.59
N GLU A 85 28.75 -5.03 2.88
CA GLU A 85 28.25 -6.40 3.08
C GLU A 85 28.53 -6.90 4.50
N ASP A 86 29.69 -6.47 5.08
CA ASP A 86 30.08 -6.81 6.46
C ASP A 86 29.16 -6.15 7.51
N ASP A 87 28.57 -5.00 7.20
CA ASP A 87 27.58 -4.37 8.08
C ASP A 87 26.27 -5.17 8.10
N ALA A 88 25.82 -5.69 6.96
CA ALA A 88 24.65 -6.57 6.90
C ALA A 88 24.90 -7.85 7.72
N ASN A 89 26.07 -8.46 7.59
CA ASN A 89 26.44 -9.66 8.35
C ASN A 89 26.52 -9.37 9.85
N ALA A 90 27.01 -8.19 10.25
CA ALA A 90 27.06 -7.79 11.65
C ALA A 90 25.65 -7.58 12.23
N ILE A 91 24.77 -6.91 11.50
CA ILE A 91 23.36 -6.72 11.90
C ILE A 91 22.68 -8.08 12.14
N ALA A 92 22.85 -9.03 11.22
CA ALA A 92 22.21 -10.36 11.33
C ALA A 92 22.75 -11.17 12.52
N ARG A 93 24.01 -10.95 12.94
CA ARG A 93 24.65 -11.71 14.02
C ARG A 93 24.48 -11.05 15.41
N GLU A 94 24.54 -9.73 15.47
CA GLU A 94 24.67 -8.98 16.71
C GLU A 94 23.34 -8.40 17.21
N VAL A 95 22.30 -8.35 16.35
CA VAL A 95 20.97 -7.86 16.71
C VAL A 95 19.99 -9.03 16.79
N PRO A 96 19.64 -9.52 18.00
CA PRO A 96 18.82 -10.74 18.15
C PRO A 96 17.40 -10.62 17.59
N GLU A 97 16.85 -9.41 17.51
CA GLU A 97 15.52 -9.12 16.96
C GLU A 97 15.48 -9.30 15.44
N VAL A 98 16.64 -9.30 14.79
CA VAL A 98 16.76 -9.45 13.33
C VAL A 98 16.69 -10.92 12.95
N GLN A 99 15.84 -11.23 11.97
CA GLN A 99 15.76 -12.54 11.35
C GLN A 99 16.80 -12.67 10.23
N VAL A 100 16.79 -11.73 9.30
CA VAL A 100 17.75 -11.65 8.19
C VAL A 100 18.11 -10.19 7.87
N ALA A 101 19.34 -9.98 7.39
CA ALA A 101 19.81 -8.71 6.87
C ALA A 101 20.44 -8.92 5.50
N ALA A 102 19.76 -8.47 4.47
CA ALA A 102 20.08 -8.75 3.08
C ALA A 102 20.72 -7.52 2.40
N PRO A 103 22.01 -7.56 2.13
CA PRO A 103 22.67 -6.51 1.36
C PRO A 103 22.26 -6.58 -0.11
N SER A 104 22.06 -5.43 -0.74
CA SER A 104 21.77 -5.36 -2.16
C SER A 104 22.39 -4.15 -2.84
N GLN A 105 22.61 -4.30 -4.15
CA GLN A 105 23.15 -3.26 -5.03
C GLN A 105 22.27 -3.15 -6.26
N ARG A 106 21.88 -1.93 -6.62
CA ARG A 106 21.14 -1.66 -7.86
C ARG A 106 22.04 -1.09 -8.94
N SER A 107 21.72 -1.46 -10.17
CA SER A 107 22.24 -0.88 -11.40
C SER A 107 21.11 -0.91 -12.43
N SER A 108 21.25 -0.25 -13.54
CA SER A 108 20.37 -0.40 -14.70
C SER A 108 21.16 -0.95 -15.87
N GLY A 109 20.46 -1.66 -16.75
CA GLY A 109 21.13 -2.19 -17.93
C GLY A 109 20.18 -2.87 -18.89
N GLN A 110 20.71 -3.10 -20.08
CA GLN A 110 19.99 -3.80 -21.13
C GLN A 110 20.16 -5.32 -20.95
N VAL A 111 19.04 -6.01 -21.10
CA VAL A 111 18.97 -7.48 -21.08
C VAL A 111 18.48 -7.96 -22.45
N VAL A 112 19.11 -8.97 -23.00
CA VAL A 112 18.80 -9.52 -24.31
C VAL A 112 18.51 -11.01 -24.19
N ALA A 113 17.38 -11.42 -24.75
CA ALA A 113 16.97 -12.82 -24.88
C ALA A 113 16.62 -13.08 -26.38
N GLY A 114 17.38 -13.92 -27.05
CA GLY A 114 17.19 -14.14 -28.50
C GLY A 114 17.26 -12.82 -29.29
N ASN A 115 16.17 -12.44 -29.92
CA ASN A 115 16.06 -11.21 -30.72
C ASN A 115 15.43 -10.04 -29.95
N THR A 116 14.98 -10.25 -28.72
CA THR A 116 14.32 -9.23 -27.88
C THR A 116 15.31 -8.60 -26.93
N ASN A 117 15.22 -7.28 -26.78
CA ASN A 117 16.00 -6.56 -25.79
C ASN A 117 15.10 -5.71 -24.89
N TRP A 118 15.45 -5.58 -23.63
CA TRP A 118 14.72 -4.81 -22.66
C TRP A 118 15.67 -4.08 -21.71
N SER A 119 15.39 -2.80 -21.40
CA SER A 119 16.14 -2.05 -20.41
C SER A 119 15.45 -2.16 -19.06
N THR A 120 16.09 -2.75 -18.08
CA THR A 120 15.50 -3.04 -16.79
C THR A 120 16.45 -2.75 -15.64
N THR A 121 15.93 -2.86 -14.41
CA THR A 121 16.75 -2.79 -13.18
C THR A 121 17.51 -4.10 -13.01
N LEU A 122 18.82 -3.98 -12.82
CA LEU A 122 19.69 -5.08 -12.44
C LEU A 122 19.97 -5.00 -10.94
N GLN A 123 19.63 -6.02 -10.19
CA GLN A 123 19.82 -6.02 -8.73
C GLN A 123 20.67 -7.20 -8.28
N GLY A 124 21.83 -6.89 -7.68
CA GLY A 124 22.67 -7.87 -7.02
C GLY A 124 22.17 -8.11 -5.60
N VAL A 125 21.93 -9.36 -5.23
CA VAL A 125 21.35 -9.76 -3.94
C VAL A 125 21.96 -11.03 -3.40
N THR A 126 21.74 -11.30 -2.11
CA THR A 126 21.84 -12.62 -1.47
C THR A 126 20.46 -13.27 -1.41
N ASN A 127 20.39 -14.58 -1.12
CA ASN A 127 19.10 -15.28 -0.97
C ASN A 127 18.23 -14.70 0.14
N ASP A 128 18.86 -14.16 1.18
CA ASP A 128 18.19 -13.48 2.29
C ASP A 128 17.29 -12.31 1.84
N TYR A 129 17.58 -11.76 0.65
CA TYR A 129 16.76 -10.68 0.07
C TYR A 129 15.34 -11.15 -0.25
N PHE A 130 15.20 -12.34 -0.81
CA PHE A 130 13.89 -12.91 -1.14
C PHE A 130 13.12 -13.26 0.13
N GLU A 131 13.81 -13.76 1.16
CA GLU A 131 13.23 -14.00 2.49
C GLU A 131 12.80 -12.70 3.16
N ALA A 132 13.67 -11.69 3.20
CA ALA A 132 13.37 -10.39 3.80
C ALA A 132 12.18 -9.70 3.14
N ARG A 133 12.03 -9.86 1.83
CA ARG A 133 10.97 -9.25 1.03
C ARG A 133 9.74 -10.15 0.85
N GLU A 134 9.74 -11.35 1.41
CA GLU A 134 8.66 -12.33 1.23
C GLU A 134 8.27 -12.50 -0.24
N TRP A 135 9.27 -12.72 -1.09
CA TRP A 135 9.05 -12.79 -2.53
C TRP A 135 9.26 -14.24 -3.03
N PRO A 136 8.15 -14.98 -3.21
CA PRO A 136 8.23 -16.36 -3.65
C PRO A 136 8.65 -16.49 -5.12
N LEU A 137 9.13 -17.66 -5.46
CA LEU A 137 9.37 -18.09 -6.84
C LEU A 137 8.08 -18.64 -7.45
N ALA A 138 7.78 -18.24 -8.68
CA ALA A 138 6.76 -18.87 -9.52
C ALA A 138 7.28 -20.21 -10.09
N ALA A 139 8.58 -20.26 -10.46
CA ALA A 139 9.24 -21.47 -10.96
C ALA A 139 10.74 -21.43 -10.72
N GLY A 140 11.38 -22.60 -10.68
CA GLY A 140 12.83 -22.72 -10.55
C GLY A 140 13.34 -22.75 -9.11
N ARG A 141 14.54 -22.20 -8.90
CA ARG A 141 15.25 -22.21 -7.61
C ARG A 141 15.93 -20.87 -7.32
N LEU A 142 16.28 -20.65 -6.07
CA LEU A 142 17.18 -19.59 -5.64
C LEU A 142 18.65 -19.88 -6.01
N PHE A 143 19.53 -18.93 -5.78
CA PHE A 143 20.97 -19.10 -6.03
C PHE A 143 21.57 -20.15 -5.11
N GLU A 144 22.45 -20.98 -5.65
CA GLU A 144 23.23 -21.91 -4.85
C GLU A 144 24.42 -21.22 -4.16
N PRO A 145 24.87 -21.70 -2.99
CA PRO A 145 26.01 -21.11 -2.29
C PRO A 145 27.28 -20.95 -3.14
N PRO A 146 27.66 -21.91 -4.01
CA PRO A 146 28.80 -21.74 -4.91
C PRO A 146 28.59 -20.58 -5.91
N GLU A 147 27.37 -20.41 -6.45
CA GLU A 147 27.06 -19.37 -7.42
C GLU A 147 27.18 -17.97 -6.79
N MET A 148 26.80 -17.84 -5.53
CA MET A 148 26.96 -16.58 -4.78
C MET A 148 28.42 -16.25 -4.49
N GLN A 149 29.25 -17.25 -4.18
CA GLN A 149 30.67 -17.03 -3.84
C GLN A 149 31.56 -16.80 -5.06
N THR A 150 31.33 -17.57 -6.14
CA THR A 150 32.17 -17.53 -7.35
C THR A 150 31.73 -16.50 -8.39
N ALA A 151 30.78 -15.64 -8.07
CA ALA A 151 30.14 -14.73 -9.04
C ALA A 151 29.57 -15.50 -10.23
N GLY A 152 28.69 -16.48 -9.95
CA GLY A 152 28.04 -17.36 -10.91
C GLY A 152 27.26 -16.57 -11.96
N LYS A 153 27.23 -17.07 -13.18
CA LYS A 153 26.50 -16.46 -14.30
C LYS A 153 25.05 -16.98 -14.34
N VAL A 154 24.31 -16.71 -13.27
CA VAL A 154 22.93 -17.10 -13.10
C VAL A 154 22.06 -15.90 -12.83
N ALA A 155 20.78 -15.96 -13.19
CA ALA A 155 19.83 -14.88 -13.02
C ALA A 155 18.47 -15.42 -12.55
N ILE A 156 17.79 -14.63 -11.70
CA ILE A 156 16.39 -14.79 -11.37
C ILE A 156 15.67 -13.56 -11.93
N ILE A 157 14.59 -13.77 -12.67
CA ILE A 157 13.90 -12.68 -13.36
C ILE A 157 12.53 -12.43 -12.75
N GLY A 158 12.14 -11.13 -12.70
CA GLY A 158 10.80 -10.74 -12.29
C GLY A 158 9.77 -10.93 -13.41
N HIS A 159 8.51 -10.98 -13.04
CA HIS A 159 7.38 -11.27 -13.92
C HIS A 159 7.31 -10.32 -15.13
N THR A 160 7.46 -9.00 -14.94
CA THR A 160 7.39 -8.04 -16.05
C THR A 160 8.56 -8.19 -16.99
N THR A 161 9.79 -8.38 -16.48
CA THR A 161 10.97 -8.64 -17.32
C THR A 161 10.80 -9.93 -18.13
N ALA A 162 10.28 -11.00 -17.53
CA ALA A 162 10.01 -12.26 -18.23
C ALA A 162 9.03 -12.06 -19.39
N ARG A 163 7.92 -11.35 -19.11
CA ARG A 163 6.91 -11.02 -20.12
C ARG A 163 7.45 -10.18 -21.27
N GLN A 164 8.30 -9.20 -20.98
CA GLN A 164 8.90 -8.35 -22.01
C GLN A 164 9.92 -9.07 -22.89
N LEU A 165 10.64 -10.04 -22.33
CA LEU A 165 11.67 -10.77 -23.07
C LEU A 165 11.12 -11.98 -23.84
N PHE A 166 10.08 -12.66 -23.31
CA PHE A 166 9.58 -13.93 -23.85
C PHE A 166 8.12 -13.85 -24.36
N GLY A 167 7.46 -12.70 -24.20
CA GLY A 167 6.07 -12.47 -24.64
C GLY A 167 5.05 -12.68 -23.53
N ASP A 168 3.80 -12.24 -23.76
CA ASP A 168 2.74 -12.24 -22.73
C ASP A 168 2.28 -13.64 -22.31
N ALA A 169 2.42 -14.63 -23.18
CA ALA A 169 2.02 -16.03 -22.94
C ALA A 169 3.19 -16.93 -22.53
N TYR A 170 4.27 -16.35 -21.93
CA TYR A 170 5.38 -17.16 -21.47
C TYR A 170 4.94 -18.11 -20.36
N ASP A 171 5.51 -19.32 -20.38
CA ASP A 171 5.42 -20.26 -19.27
C ASP A 171 6.70 -20.15 -18.43
N ALA A 172 6.53 -19.95 -17.11
CA ALA A 172 7.65 -19.74 -16.21
C ALA A 172 8.64 -20.93 -16.17
N GLU A 173 8.14 -22.16 -16.33
CA GLU A 173 8.99 -23.36 -16.37
C GLU A 173 9.77 -23.44 -17.68
N SER A 174 9.18 -23.04 -18.81
CA SER A 174 9.77 -23.15 -20.15
C SER A 174 10.99 -22.25 -20.37
N ILE A 175 11.10 -21.17 -19.61
CA ILE A 175 12.21 -20.21 -19.71
C ILE A 175 13.37 -20.52 -18.77
N LEU A 176 13.20 -21.49 -17.84
CA LEU A 176 14.29 -21.97 -17.00
C LEU A 176 15.39 -22.64 -17.85
N GLY A 177 16.63 -22.37 -17.48
CA GLY A 177 17.81 -22.89 -18.22
C GLY A 177 18.15 -22.09 -19.48
N GLN A 178 17.29 -21.18 -19.94
CA GLN A 178 17.63 -20.32 -21.07
C GLN A 178 18.70 -19.29 -20.68
N THR A 179 19.53 -18.93 -21.66
CA THR A 179 20.59 -17.95 -21.48
C THR A 179 20.14 -16.58 -21.94
N ILE A 180 20.18 -15.61 -21.03
CA ILE A 180 20.02 -14.19 -21.32
C ILE A 180 21.38 -13.49 -21.27
N ARG A 181 21.51 -12.38 -21.98
CA ARG A 181 22.71 -11.53 -21.90
C ARG A 181 22.37 -10.27 -21.13
N VAL A 182 22.93 -10.15 -19.93
CA VAL A 182 22.79 -8.97 -19.08
C VAL A 182 23.97 -8.04 -19.34
N ARG A 183 23.73 -6.93 -20.04
CA ARG A 183 24.80 -6.11 -20.68
C ARG A 183 25.68 -6.98 -21.56
N GLN A 184 26.90 -7.29 -21.12
CA GLN A 184 27.88 -8.09 -21.85
C GLN A 184 28.10 -9.49 -21.22
N VAL A 185 27.38 -9.82 -20.15
CA VAL A 185 27.56 -11.06 -19.38
C VAL A 185 26.43 -12.03 -19.69
N PRO A 186 26.74 -13.24 -20.23
CA PRO A 186 25.71 -14.26 -20.33
C PRO A 186 25.35 -14.78 -18.94
N ALA A 187 24.05 -14.96 -18.68
CA ALA A 187 23.53 -15.53 -17.44
C ALA A 187 22.41 -16.52 -17.74
N VAL A 188 22.39 -17.64 -17.05
CA VAL A 188 21.36 -18.66 -17.18
C VAL A 188 20.22 -18.34 -16.22
N ILE A 189 18.98 -18.39 -16.69
CA ILE A 189 17.79 -18.19 -15.85
C ILE A 189 17.62 -19.44 -14.99
N VAL A 190 17.71 -19.28 -13.67
CA VAL A 190 17.53 -20.36 -12.69
C VAL A 190 16.22 -20.26 -11.92
N GLY A 191 15.55 -19.10 -11.98
CA GLY A 191 14.28 -18.89 -11.33
C GLY A 191 13.49 -17.72 -11.93
N VAL A 192 12.19 -17.79 -11.77
CA VAL A 192 11.23 -16.73 -12.11
C VAL A 192 10.46 -16.39 -10.86
N LEU A 193 10.37 -15.10 -10.53
CA LEU A 193 9.64 -14.66 -9.36
C LEU A 193 8.13 -14.54 -9.63
N ASP A 194 7.37 -14.74 -8.60
CA ASP A 194 5.94 -14.50 -8.63
C ASP A 194 5.66 -12.99 -8.73
N LYS A 195 4.49 -12.64 -9.27
CA LYS A 195 4.10 -11.24 -9.47
C LYS A 195 3.91 -10.53 -8.14
N LYS A 196 4.62 -9.41 -7.96
CA LYS A 196 4.55 -8.55 -6.77
C LYS A 196 3.81 -7.23 -7.01
N GLY A 197 3.81 -6.76 -8.25
CA GLY A 197 3.11 -5.55 -8.66
C GLY A 197 3.89 -4.26 -8.42
N GLN A 198 3.16 -3.15 -8.27
CA GLN A 198 3.76 -1.83 -8.13
C GLN A 198 4.16 -1.54 -6.68
N SER A 199 5.25 -0.80 -6.51
CA SER A 199 5.68 -0.24 -5.23
C SER A 199 4.77 0.92 -4.79
N MET A 200 4.90 1.38 -3.54
CA MET A 200 4.20 2.58 -3.03
C MET A 200 4.44 3.84 -3.87
N MET A 201 5.54 3.92 -4.59
CA MET A 201 5.89 5.05 -5.47
C MET A 201 5.45 4.83 -6.91
N GLY A 202 4.62 3.80 -7.19
CA GLY A 202 4.13 3.49 -8.53
C GLY A 202 5.15 2.84 -9.45
N GLN A 203 6.34 2.50 -8.97
CA GLN A 203 7.34 1.79 -9.76
C GLN A 203 7.00 0.30 -9.83
N ASP A 204 7.12 -0.29 -11.00
CA ASP A 204 6.97 -1.73 -11.19
C ASP A 204 8.13 -2.48 -10.51
N GLN A 205 7.80 -3.27 -9.48
CA GLN A 205 8.79 -4.08 -8.77
C GLN A 205 9.20 -5.31 -9.57
N ASP A 206 8.32 -5.77 -10.47
CA ASP A 206 8.50 -6.98 -11.28
C ASP A 206 9.41 -6.73 -12.49
N ASP A 207 9.73 -5.46 -12.82
CA ASP A 207 10.67 -5.11 -13.87
C ASP A 207 12.11 -5.11 -13.36
N VAL A 208 12.64 -6.30 -13.12
CA VAL A 208 13.95 -6.51 -12.49
C VAL A 208 14.58 -7.83 -12.91
N VAL A 209 15.91 -7.82 -12.99
CA VAL A 209 16.74 -9.03 -13.07
C VAL A 209 17.63 -9.10 -11.83
N PHE A 210 17.49 -10.16 -11.08
CA PHE A 210 18.31 -10.45 -9.91
C PHE A 210 19.51 -11.29 -10.31
N LEU A 211 20.64 -10.98 -9.72
CA LEU A 211 21.93 -11.62 -9.91
C LEU A 211 22.58 -11.84 -8.54
N PRO A 212 23.45 -12.84 -8.37
CA PRO A 212 24.28 -12.90 -7.18
C PRO A 212 25.02 -11.56 -6.98
N LEU A 213 25.06 -11.06 -5.74
CA LEU A 213 25.65 -9.76 -5.42
C LEU A 213 27.10 -9.65 -5.93
N ALA A 214 27.88 -10.72 -5.81
CA ALA A 214 29.24 -10.80 -6.34
C ALA A 214 29.27 -10.72 -7.88
N THR A 215 28.29 -11.28 -8.58
CA THR A 215 28.20 -11.22 -10.04
C THR A 215 27.93 -9.81 -10.53
N LEU A 216 26.93 -9.13 -9.93
CA LEU A 216 26.65 -7.73 -10.27
C LEU A 216 27.88 -6.85 -10.05
N ARG A 217 28.51 -6.97 -8.88
CA ARG A 217 29.67 -6.13 -8.50
C ARG A 217 30.88 -6.38 -9.42
N ASN A 218 31.27 -7.64 -9.60
CA ASN A 218 32.53 -7.96 -10.24
C ASN A 218 32.46 -7.98 -11.77
N ARG A 219 31.29 -8.34 -12.35
CA ARG A 219 31.17 -8.57 -13.80
C ARG A 219 30.34 -7.52 -14.53
N ILE A 220 29.42 -6.86 -13.85
CA ILE A 220 28.45 -5.96 -14.50
C ILE A 220 28.69 -4.49 -14.15
N ALA A 221 28.82 -4.18 -12.86
CA ALA A 221 29.01 -2.80 -12.40
C ALA A 221 30.43 -2.30 -12.59
N GLY A 222 31.41 -3.20 -12.84
CA GLY A 222 32.81 -2.85 -13.07
C GLY A 222 33.44 -2.08 -11.89
N GLN A 223 33.06 -2.43 -10.68
CA GLN A 223 33.55 -1.71 -9.51
C GLN A 223 35.01 -2.00 -9.23
N THR A 224 35.83 -1.11 -9.70
CA THR A 224 37.24 -0.92 -9.31
C THR A 224 37.39 -0.25 -7.94
N GLN A 225 36.33 -0.09 -7.18
CA GLN A 225 36.35 0.63 -5.89
C GLN A 225 36.78 -0.29 -4.73
N GLY A 226 38.05 -0.48 -4.60
CA GLY A 226 38.76 -0.84 -3.35
C GLY A 226 38.33 -2.16 -2.69
N LYS A 227 39.03 -2.52 -1.60
CA LYS A 227 38.77 -3.75 -0.80
C LYS A 227 37.43 -3.79 -0.05
N LEU A 228 36.71 -2.66 0.01
CA LEU A 228 35.42 -2.58 0.72
C LEU A 228 34.29 -3.06 -0.18
N ARG A 229 33.57 -4.11 0.26
CA ARG A 229 32.37 -4.65 -0.39
C ARG A 229 31.17 -3.76 -0.16
N ARG A 230 31.14 -2.59 -0.81
CA ARG A 230 30.06 -1.61 -0.64
C ARG A 230 28.76 -2.09 -1.24
N VAL A 231 27.65 -1.70 -0.59
CA VAL A 231 26.29 -2.04 -1.01
C VAL A 231 25.43 -0.78 -1.07
N GLY A 232 24.40 -0.82 -1.91
CA GLY A 232 23.51 0.30 -2.13
C GLY A 232 22.41 0.42 -1.05
N LEU A 233 22.00 -0.71 -0.45
CA LEU A 233 21.05 -0.75 0.66
C LEU A 233 21.15 -2.10 1.38
N ILE A 234 20.64 -2.12 2.62
CA ILE A 234 20.45 -3.36 3.38
C ILE A 234 18.96 -3.46 3.74
N SER A 235 18.31 -4.55 3.32
CA SER A 235 16.96 -4.89 3.73
C SER A 235 17.04 -5.75 4.99
N VAL A 236 16.36 -5.35 6.05
CA VAL A 236 16.37 -6.05 7.33
C VAL A 236 14.96 -6.49 7.67
N LYS A 237 14.75 -7.78 7.90
CA LYS A 237 13.51 -8.33 8.42
C LYS A 237 13.69 -8.65 9.91
N THR A 238 12.80 -8.15 10.74
CA THR A 238 12.76 -8.51 12.15
C THR A 238 11.93 -9.78 12.35
N ARG A 239 12.22 -10.49 13.43
CA ARG A 239 11.46 -11.68 13.83
C ARG A 239 10.06 -11.28 14.24
N GLU A 240 9.09 -12.15 13.99
CA GLU A 240 7.71 -11.91 14.41
C GLU A 240 7.63 -11.73 15.94
N GLY A 241 6.80 -10.76 16.35
CA GLY A 241 6.60 -10.45 17.78
C GLY A 241 7.71 -9.61 18.43
N GLN A 242 8.77 -9.27 17.72
CA GLN A 242 9.82 -8.37 18.22
C GLN A 242 9.51 -6.91 17.94
N SER A 243 9.98 -6.02 18.81
CA SER A 243 9.80 -4.58 18.66
C SER A 243 10.68 -4.05 17.52
N MET A 244 10.03 -3.49 16.49
CA MET A 244 10.73 -2.83 15.37
C MET A 244 11.57 -1.64 15.84
N SER A 245 11.06 -0.86 16.79
CA SER A 245 11.75 0.33 17.32
C SER A 245 13.00 -0.04 18.12
N GLU A 246 12.94 -1.15 18.90
CA GLU A 246 14.13 -1.66 19.60
C GLU A 246 15.19 -2.19 18.63
N ALA A 247 14.76 -2.92 17.62
CA ALA A 247 15.64 -3.40 16.55
C ALA A 247 16.31 -2.22 15.82
N GLU A 248 15.54 -1.18 15.47
CA GLU A 248 16.07 0.03 14.83
C GLU A 248 17.13 0.71 15.68
N GLU A 249 16.87 0.90 16.99
CA GLU A 249 17.82 1.55 17.88
C GLU A 249 19.12 0.72 18.03
N LYS A 250 19.02 -0.59 18.20
CA LYS A 250 20.18 -1.48 18.26
C LYS A 250 20.99 -1.47 16.97
N ILE A 251 20.31 -1.50 15.80
CA ILE A 251 20.96 -1.38 14.49
C ILE A 251 21.67 -0.03 14.38
N ARG A 252 21.05 1.06 14.83
CA ARG A 252 21.64 2.40 14.80
C ARG A 252 22.88 2.48 15.66
N VAL A 253 22.84 1.98 16.90
CA VAL A 253 23.98 1.93 17.79
C VAL A 253 25.12 1.12 17.19
N LEU A 254 24.84 -0.09 16.68
CA LEU A 254 25.80 -0.97 16.03
C LEU A 254 26.50 -0.29 14.86
N LEU A 255 25.73 0.29 13.93
CA LEU A 255 26.28 0.94 12.75
C LEU A 255 27.08 2.22 13.10
N ARG A 256 26.62 3.02 14.08
CA ARG A 256 27.40 4.16 14.58
C ARG A 256 28.75 3.74 15.11
N GLN A 257 28.82 2.66 15.89
CA GLN A 257 30.06 2.10 16.42
C GLN A 257 30.98 1.61 15.29
N ARG A 258 30.46 0.85 14.32
CA ARG A 258 31.22 0.30 13.20
C ARG A 258 31.74 1.39 12.26
N HIS A 259 30.95 2.40 11.99
CA HIS A 259 31.32 3.55 11.14
C HIS A 259 32.11 4.62 11.91
N ARG A 260 32.39 4.43 13.21
CA ARG A 260 33.09 5.34 14.09
C ARG A 260 32.51 6.76 14.06
N VAL A 261 31.17 6.85 14.06
CA VAL A 261 30.46 8.13 14.08
C VAL A 261 30.65 8.77 15.45
N GLN A 262 31.17 10.01 15.49
CA GLN A 262 31.40 10.73 16.75
C GLN A 262 30.07 11.08 17.45
N PRO A 263 30.05 11.19 18.80
CA PRO A 263 28.89 11.70 19.51
C PRO A 263 28.50 13.08 19.00
N GLY A 264 27.21 13.26 18.68
CA GLY A 264 26.70 14.52 18.13
C GLY A 264 26.84 14.71 16.61
N ALA A 265 27.55 13.82 15.91
CA ALA A 265 27.61 13.84 14.46
C ALA A 265 26.43 13.13 13.82
N ASP A 266 26.03 13.59 12.64
CA ASP A 266 24.99 12.97 11.82
C ASP A 266 25.37 11.54 11.42
N ASP A 267 24.39 10.67 11.31
CA ASP A 267 24.56 9.29 10.90
C ASP A 267 24.99 9.22 9.43
N SER A 268 25.97 8.37 9.14
CA SER A 268 26.42 8.04 7.77
C SER A 268 25.44 7.11 7.01
N PHE A 269 24.29 6.82 7.60
CA PHE A 269 23.24 5.96 7.09
C PHE A 269 21.87 6.48 7.55
N THR A 270 20.80 5.96 6.96
CA THR A 270 19.42 6.26 7.35
C THR A 270 18.66 4.94 7.47
N VAL A 271 18.07 4.68 8.63
CA VAL A 271 17.16 3.56 8.84
C VAL A 271 15.74 4.04 8.56
N ARG A 272 15.01 3.30 7.76
CA ARG A 272 13.59 3.57 7.46
C ARG A 272 12.76 2.35 7.81
N ASN A 273 11.89 2.53 8.76
CA ASN A 273 10.89 1.54 9.11
C ASN A 273 9.69 1.69 8.17
N LEU A 274 9.49 0.71 7.30
CA LEU A 274 8.38 0.74 6.35
C LEU A 274 7.03 0.58 7.05
N THR A 275 6.98 -0.17 8.13
CA THR A 275 5.75 -0.38 8.91
C THR A 275 5.26 0.92 9.54
N GLU A 276 6.15 1.75 10.08
CA GLU A 276 5.78 3.07 10.62
C GLU A 276 5.25 4.02 9.54
N ILE A 277 5.86 4.01 8.36
CA ILE A 277 5.40 4.83 7.24
C ILE A 277 3.97 4.44 6.86
N LEU A 278 3.69 3.13 6.80
CA LEU A 278 2.36 2.61 6.47
C LEU A 278 1.34 2.91 7.56
N GLN A 279 1.71 2.77 8.84
CA GLN A 279 0.84 3.12 9.97
C GLN A 279 0.50 4.62 9.99
N ALA A 280 1.46 5.48 9.68
CA ALA A 280 1.22 6.92 9.55
C ALA A 280 0.26 7.23 8.39
N GLN A 281 0.39 6.53 7.27
CA GLN A 281 -0.52 6.64 6.13
C GLN A 281 -1.94 6.16 6.49
N GLU A 282 -2.05 5.04 7.19
CA GLU A 282 -3.33 4.50 7.68
C GLU A 282 -4.01 5.49 8.65
N ALA A 283 -3.26 6.03 9.62
CA ALA A 283 -3.76 7.03 10.54
C ALA A 283 -4.27 8.28 9.81
N SER A 284 -3.56 8.75 8.80
CA SER A 284 -3.99 9.88 7.96
C SER A 284 -5.27 9.57 7.19
N SER A 285 -5.39 8.38 6.60
CA SER A 285 -6.59 7.92 5.90
C SER A 285 -7.78 7.82 6.84
N LYS A 286 -7.57 7.34 8.08
CA LYS A 286 -8.61 7.27 9.12
C LYS A 286 -9.12 8.66 9.52
N ILE A 287 -8.23 9.64 9.67
CA ILE A 287 -8.62 11.03 9.95
C ILE A 287 -9.48 11.59 8.82
N LEU A 288 -9.08 11.38 7.57
CA LEU A 288 -9.87 11.82 6.40
C LEU A 288 -11.25 11.16 6.38
N THR A 289 -11.34 9.87 6.69
CA THR A 289 -12.62 9.15 6.77
C THR A 289 -13.51 9.74 7.86
N ILE A 290 -12.97 10.08 9.03
CA ILE A 290 -13.73 10.72 10.13
C ILE A 290 -14.23 12.11 9.70
N LEU A 291 -13.39 12.93 9.04
CA LEU A 291 -13.79 14.23 8.53
C LEU A 291 -14.93 14.13 7.50
N LEU A 292 -14.82 13.20 6.57
CA LEU A 292 -15.87 12.92 5.60
C LEU A 292 -17.17 12.44 6.28
N ALA A 293 -17.06 11.60 7.33
CA ALA A 293 -18.20 11.17 8.13
C ALA A 293 -18.91 12.36 8.82
N ALA A 294 -18.15 13.30 9.36
CA ALA A 294 -18.69 14.50 9.95
C ALA A 294 -19.46 15.37 8.93
N VAL A 295 -18.89 15.57 7.74
CA VAL A 295 -19.54 16.31 6.65
C VAL A 295 -20.83 15.62 6.20
N ALA A 296 -20.82 14.28 6.08
CA ALA A 296 -22.00 13.51 5.71
C ALA A 296 -23.09 13.57 6.79
N SER A 297 -22.71 13.58 8.08
CA SER A 297 -23.64 13.74 9.19
C SER A 297 -24.35 15.09 9.14
N VAL A 298 -23.59 16.16 8.90
CA VAL A 298 -24.17 17.52 8.72
C VAL A 298 -25.12 17.55 7.51
N SER A 299 -24.75 16.91 6.41
CA SER A 299 -25.60 16.83 5.22
C SER A 299 -26.92 16.08 5.49
N LEU A 300 -26.85 15.03 6.30
CA LEU A 300 -28.04 14.26 6.71
C LEU A 300 -28.92 15.08 7.67
N GLU A 301 -28.34 15.84 8.59
CA GLU A 301 -29.08 16.77 9.47
C GLU A 301 -29.79 17.84 8.67
N VAL A 302 -29.14 18.45 7.69
CA VAL A 302 -29.75 19.45 6.81
C VAL A 302 -30.92 18.84 6.02
N GLY A 303 -30.76 17.60 5.52
CA GLY A 303 -31.83 16.84 4.89
C GLY A 303 -32.99 16.59 5.86
N GLY A 304 -32.70 16.22 7.12
CA GLY A 304 -33.67 16.03 8.19
C GLY A 304 -34.46 17.31 8.53
N ILE A 305 -33.77 18.45 8.59
CA ILE A 305 -34.41 19.76 8.79
C ILE A 305 -35.37 20.09 7.63
N GLY A 306 -34.98 19.75 6.40
CA GLY A 306 -35.84 19.90 5.23
C GLY A 306 -37.14 19.09 5.37
N ILE A 307 -37.04 17.83 5.81
CA ILE A 307 -38.20 16.97 6.08
C ILE A 307 -39.05 17.55 7.22
N MET A 308 -38.41 17.96 8.31
CA MET A 308 -39.10 18.56 9.45
C MET A 308 -39.91 19.81 9.06
N ASN A 309 -39.37 20.67 8.25
CA ASN A 309 -40.04 21.87 7.76
C ASN A 309 -41.31 21.54 6.94
N ILE A 310 -41.23 20.49 6.14
CA ILE A 310 -42.34 20.01 5.32
C ILE A 310 -43.41 19.38 6.20
N MET A 311 -43.02 18.62 7.22
CA MET A 311 -43.89 18.03 8.19
C MET A 311 -44.66 19.10 8.99
N LEU A 312 -43.99 20.14 9.46
CA LEU A 312 -44.62 21.25 10.17
C LEU A 312 -45.70 21.95 9.34
N VAL A 313 -45.43 22.20 8.05
CA VAL A 313 -46.43 22.77 7.14
C VAL A 313 -47.61 21.81 6.95
N SER A 314 -47.38 20.50 6.76
CA SER A 314 -48.42 19.51 6.63
C SER A 314 -49.31 19.43 7.88
N VAL A 315 -48.73 19.51 9.08
CA VAL A 315 -49.46 19.56 10.36
C VAL A 315 -50.29 20.84 10.50
N THR A 316 -49.73 21.99 10.13
CA THR A 316 -50.46 23.27 10.19
C THR A 316 -51.67 23.31 9.22
N GLU A 317 -51.51 22.78 8.01
CA GLU A 317 -52.61 22.67 7.04
C GLU A 317 -53.76 21.76 7.54
N ARG A 318 -53.46 20.76 8.37
CA ARG A 318 -54.43 19.77 8.91
C ARG A 318 -54.83 20.06 10.37
N THR A 319 -54.52 21.24 10.91
CA THR A 319 -54.82 21.58 12.32
C THR A 319 -56.30 21.40 12.69
N ARG A 320 -57.23 21.74 11.77
CA ARG A 320 -58.68 21.54 11.96
C ARG A 320 -59.07 20.07 12.10
N GLU A 321 -58.49 19.22 11.28
CA GLU A 321 -58.70 17.75 11.29
C GLU A 321 -58.17 17.15 12.59
N ILE A 322 -56.98 17.55 13.04
CA ILE A 322 -56.40 17.15 14.32
C ILE A 322 -57.31 17.58 15.49
N GLY A 323 -57.84 18.80 15.43
CA GLY A 323 -58.76 19.33 16.43
C GLY A 323 -60.03 18.49 16.56
N VAL A 324 -60.67 18.09 15.44
CA VAL A 324 -61.83 17.25 15.41
C VAL A 324 -61.53 15.85 16.00
N ARG A 325 -60.43 15.20 15.61
CA ARG A 325 -60.04 13.90 16.18
C ARG A 325 -59.77 13.97 17.68
N LYS A 326 -59.16 15.05 18.16
CA LYS A 326 -58.92 15.28 19.58
C LYS A 326 -60.21 15.50 20.35
N ALA A 327 -61.21 16.17 19.76
CA ALA A 327 -62.52 16.35 20.34
C ALA A 327 -63.31 15.04 20.43
N LEU A 328 -63.08 14.12 19.51
CA LEU A 328 -63.64 12.75 19.51
C LEU A 328 -62.92 11.77 20.44
N GLY A 329 -61.96 12.22 21.25
CA GLY A 329 -61.25 11.39 22.26
C GLY A 329 -59.97 10.70 21.79
N ALA A 330 -59.41 11.08 20.65
CA ALA A 330 -58.12 10.55 20.23
C ALA A 330 -56.97 11.02 21.13
N THR A 331 -56.16 10.09 21.61
CA THR A 331 -54.97 10.40 22.44
C THR A 331 -53.86 11.06 21.62
N ARG A 332 -52.99 11.82 22.28
CA ARG A 332 -51.81 12.47 21.64
C ARG A 332 -50.95 11.42 20.93
N GLY A 333 -50.75 10.25 21.56
CA GLY A 333 -49.96 9.15 21.00
C GLY A 333 -50.52 8.59 19.71
N ASN A 334 -51.86 8.43 19.65
CA ASN A 334 -52.55 7.91 18.46
C ASN A 334 -52.46 8.90 17.28
N ILE A 335 -52.58 10.19 17.55
CA ILE A 335 -52.44 11.22 16.53
C ILE A 335 -50.97 11.28 16.04
N LEU A 336 -49.99 11.30 16.94
CA LEU A 336 -48.60 11.31 16.60
C LEU A 336 -48.17 10.07 15.81
N PHE A 337 -48.62 8.91 16.25
CA PHE A 337 -48.34 7.65 15.57
C PHE A 337 -48.98 7.58 14.19
N GLN A 338 -50.18 8.13 14.03
CA GLN A 338 -50.82 8.22 12.73
C GLN A 338 -50.09 9.13 11.76
N PHE A 339 -49.62 10.32 12.21
CA PHE A 339 -48.85 11.21 11.39
C PHE A 339 -47.47 10.62 11.03
N LEU A 340 -46.81 9.95 11.96
CA LEU A 340 -45.54 9.24 11.68
C LEU A 340 -45.72 8.08 10.69
N ILE A 341 -46.83 7.35 10.76
CA ILE A 341 -47.13 6.24 9.80
C ILE A 341 -47.58 6.79 8.45
N GLU A 342 -48.38 7.86 8.44
CA GLU A 342 -48.88 8.48 7.22
C GLU A 342 -47.71 9.07 6.43
N ASP A 343 -46.71 9.61 7.12
CA ASP A 343 -45.47 10.12 6.52
C ASP A 343 -44.53 8.99 6.10
N ARG A 344 -44.44 7.91 6.91
CA ARG A 344 -43.74 6.69 6.49
C ARG A 344 -44.37 6.04 5.23
N LYS A 345 -45.69 6.24 5.01
CA LYS A 345 -46.36 5.84 3.77
C LYS A 345 -46.05 6.79 2.58
N SER A 346 -45.60 8.01 2.84
CA SER A 346 -45.19 8.98 1.81
C SER A 346 -43.73 8.90 1.43
N VAL A 347 -42.90 8.18 2.22
CA VAL A 347 -41.44 8.03 2.02
C VAL A 347 -41.02 6.66 1.50
N VAL A 348 -41.95 5.65 1.51
CA VAL A 348 -41.77 4.33 0.90
C VAL A 348 -42.75 4.22 -0.30
#